data_f45609bf8d5117b7b5ae427d5bb6352f
#
_entry.id   f45609bf8d5117b7b5ae427d5bb6352f
#
_cell.length_a   1.000
_cell.length_b   1.000
_cell.length_c   1.000
_cell.angle_alpha   90.00
_cell.angle_beta   90.00
_cell.angle_gamma   90.00
#
_symmetry.space_group_name_H-M   'P 1'
#
loop_
_entity.id
_entity.type
_entity.pdbx_description
1 polymer ?
#
loop_
_entity_poly.entity_id
_entity_poly.type
_entity_poly.pdbx_seq_one_letter_code
_entity_poly.pdbx_strand_id
1 'polypeptide(L)'
;ADVTVVCTDSKEADTSRFGVLKMNEDCRIEEFEEKPMVSSSNVISTGIYVIRRRQLIEMIERSAQEDRYDFVKDILIRYKNLKRIYGYKINTYWSNIATVDSYYRTNMDFLKPEVRDYFFGQYPGIYSKIDDLPPAKYNPGCTVKNSLVSSGCIINGQVENSVLFKKVYVGNNCVIKNSIILN
;
A
#
# COMPACT_ATOMS: atom_id res chain seq x y z
N ALA A 1 3.76 17.30 -17.85
CA ALA A 1 4.70 16.50 -17.04
C ALA A 1 5.34 15.41 -17.90
N ASP A 2 6.59 15.11 -17.67
CA ASP A 2 7.26 13.95 -18.27
C ASP A 2 7.16 12.76 -17.30
N VAL A 3 7.22 13.07 -15.99
CA VAL A 3 7.02 12.14 -14.89
C VAL A 3 6.12 12.79 -13.85
N THR A 4 5.19 12.03 -13.30
CA THR A 4 4.43 12.41 -12.12
C THR A 4 4.67 11.39 -11.03
N VAL A 5 5.08 11.84 -9.85
CA VAL A 5 5.29 11.03 -8.65
C VAL A 5 4.08 11.22 -7.75
N VAL A 6 3.38 10.14 -7.44
CA VAL A 6 2.30 10.19 -6.45
C VAL A 6 2.90 10.27 -5.06
N CYS A 7 2.48 11.22 -4.26
CA CYS A 7 3.01 11.49 -2.93
C CYS A 7 1.89 11.75 -1.92
N THR A 8 2.24 11.67 -0.64
CA THR A 8 1.34 11.94 0.48
C THR A 8 2.12 12.51 1.66
N ASP A 9 1.42 13.11 2.61
CA ASP A 9 2.05 13.47 3.88
C ASP A 9 2.30 12.21 4.72
N SER A 10 3.51 12.08 5.23
CA SER A 10 3.81 11.01 6.17
C SER A 10 3.05 11.22 7.48
N LYS A 11 2.43 10.15 7.96
CA LYS A 11 1.87 10.08 9.32
C LYS A 11 2.90 9.60 10.33
N GLU A 12 4.03 9.10 9.86
CA GLU A 12 5.13 8.60 10.68
C GLU A 12 6.15 9.72 10.93
N ALA A 13 6.67 9.80 12.15
CA ALA A 13 7.74 10.74 12.48
C ALA A 13 9.05 10.38 11.76
N ASP A 14 9.26 9.10 11.46
CA ASP A 14 10.42 8.58 10.74
C ASP A 14 10.09 8.35 9.26
N THR A 15 10.58 9.23 8.42
CA THR A 15 10.47 9.16 6.96
C THR A 15 11.70 8.53 6.28
N SER A 16 12.69 8.05 7.06
CA SER A 16 13.96 7.52 6.56
C SER A 16 13.83 6.28 5.65
N ARG A 17 12.65 5.66 5.64
CA ARG A 17 12.35 4.49 4.79
C ARG A 17 11.73 4.83 3.45
N PHE A 18 11.44 6.09 3.20
CA PHE A 18 10.72 6.57 2.02
C PHE A 18 11.59 7.51 1.19
N GLY A 19 11.26 7.64 -0.06
CA GLY A 19 11.70 8.78 -0.85
C GLY A 19 10.99 10.04 -0.38
N VAL A 20 11.74 11.08 -0.03
CA VAL A 20 11.22 12.34 0.48
C VAL A 20 11.25 13.40 -0.61
N LEU A 21 10.20 14.18 -0.71
CA LEU A 21 9.98 15.15 -1.77
C LEU A 21 9.81 16.56 -1.19
N LYS A 22 10.36 17.54 -1.89
CA LYS A 22 10.03 18.95 -1.73
C LYS A 22 9.55 19.51 -3.05
N MET A 23 8.40 20.16 -3.02
CA MET A 23 7.75 20.72 -4.22
C MET A 23 7.57 22.22 -4.07
N ASN A 24 7.61 22.94 -5.20
CA ASN A 24 7.21 24.34 -5.24
C ASN A 24 5.68 24.47 -5.33
N GLU A 25 5.19 25.74 -5.44
CA GLU A 25 3.76 26.07 -5.54
C GLU A 25 3.09 25.45 -6.78
N ASP A 26 3.84 25.25 -7.87
CA ASP A 26 3.36 24.59 -9.10
C ASP A 26 3.40 23.05 -9.02
N CYS A 27 3.65 22.46 -7.86
CA CYS A 27 3.83 21.03 -7.64
C CYS A 27 5.04 20.43 -8.39
N ARG A 28 5.99 21.23 -8.86
CA ARG A 28 7.22 20.73 -9.43
C ARG A 28 8.15 20.25 -8.32
N ILE A 29 8.75 19.07 -8.50
CA ILE A 29 9.70 18.53 -7.55
C ILE A 29 11.03 19.26 -7.67
N GLU A 30 11.43 19.94 -6.61
CA GLU A 30 12.71 20.65 -6.49
C GLU A 30 13.77 19.77 -5.84
N GLU A 31 13.37 19.03 -4.79
CA GLU A 31 14.25 18.10 -4.09
C GLU A 31 13.60 16.73 -4.04
N PHE A 32 14.39 15.70 -4.27
CA PHE A 32 14.00 14.30 -4.11
C PHE A 32 15.17 13.56 -3.49
N GLU A 33 14.97 13.05 -2.29
CA GLU A 33 15.95 12.30 -1.53
C GLU A 33 15.45 10.88 -1.28
N GLU A 34 16.23 9.88 -1.64
CA GLU A 34 15.88 8.49 -1.42
C GLU A 34 16.37 8.03 -0.05
N LYS A 35 15.44 7.76 0.84
CA LYS A 35 15.70 7.25 2.21
C LYS A 35 16.73 8.08 2.98
N PRO A 36 16.52 9.39 3.14
CA PRO A 36 17.47 10.25 3.85
C PRO A 36 17.52 9.91 5.34
N MET A 37 18.70 10.02 5.94
CA MET A 37 18.86 9.84 7.39
C MET A 37 18.17 10.95 8.21
N VAL A 38 18.15 12.16 7.64
CA VAL A 38 17.44 13.31 8.20
C VAL A 38 16.55 13.87 7.10
N SER A 39 15.26 13.91 7.35
CA SER A 39 14.29 14.35 6.35
C SER A 39 14.16 15.86 6.31
N SER A 40 14.16 16.43 5.10
CA SER A 40 13.92 17.86 4.85
C SER A 40 12.42 18.20 4.69
N SER A 41 11.55 17.19 4.58
CA SER A 41 10.11 17.35 4.32
C SER A 41 9.32 16.17 4.88
N ASN A 42 8.04 16.39 5.15
CA ASN A 42 7.09 15.33 5.52
C ASN A 42 6.37 14.71 4.30
N VAL A 43 6.62 15.23 3.10
CA VAL A 43 6.00 14.69 1.87
C VAL A 43 6.83 13.52 1.38
N ILE A 44 6.19 12.35 1.30
CA ILE A 44 6.84 11.10 0.91
C ILE A 44 6.28 10.58 -0.42
N SER A 45 7.15 9.92 -1.18
CA SER A 45 6.76 9.16 -2.38
C SER A 45 6.00 7.90 -1.98
N THR A 46 4.87 7.65 -2.63
CA THR A 46 4.10 6.41 -2.42
C THR A 46 4.65 5.22 -3.21
N GLY A 47 5.67 5.43 -4.04
CA GLY A 47 6.18 4.42 -4.96
C GLY A 47 5.32 4.23 -6.22
N ILE A 48 4.36 5.11 -6.47
CA ILE A 48 3.50 5.09 -7.65
C ILE A 48 3.93 6.21 -8.59
N TYR A 49 4.16 5.86 -9.85
CA TYR A 49 4.65 6.78 -10.86
C TYR A 49 3.81 6.72 -12.14
N VAL A 50 3.56 7.89 -12.73
CA VAL A 50 2.96 8.00 -14.06
C VAL A 50 3.99 8.63 -15.00
N ILE A 51 4.43 7.89 -16.01
CA ILE A 51 5.53 8.27 -16.87
C ILE A 51 5.12 8.10 -18.34
N ARG A 52 5.48 9.04 -19.19
CA ARG A 52 5.31 8.87 -20.64
C ARG A 52 6.14 7.69 -21.11
N ARG A 53 5.50 6.68 -21.74
CA ARG A 53 6.13 5.45 -22.19
C ARG A 53 7.46 5.68 -22.93
N ARG A 54 7.50 6.61 -23.88
CA ARG A 54 8.71 6.93 -24.65
C ARG A 54 9.85 7.40 -23.74
N GLN A 55 9.55 8.30 -22.81
CA GLN A 55 10.54 8.83 -21.85
C GLN A 55 11.08 7.74 -20.92
N LEU A 56 10.20 6.83 -20.48
CA LEU A 56 10.59 5.73 -19.62
C LEU A 56 11.57 4.79 -20.34
N ILE A 57 11.26 4.41 -21.59
CA ILE A 57 12.14 3.56 -22.40
C ILE A 57 13.51 4.21 -22.59
N GLU A 58 13.55 5.45 -23.04
CA GLU A 58 14.81 6.20 -23.25
C GLU A 58 15.68 6.25 -21.96
N MET A 59 15.04 6.50 -20.80
CA MET A 59 15.76 6.57 -19.53
C MET A 59 16.30 5.23 -19.06
N ILE A 60 15.49 4.15 -19.23
CA ILE A 60 15.89 2.80 -18.84
C ILE A 60 17.04 2.30 -19.74
N GLU A 61 16.93 2.45 -21.06
CA GLU A 61 17.96 2.02 -22.01
C GLU A 61 19.29 2.74 -21.75
N ARG A 62 19.23 4.04 -21.51
CA ARG A 62 20.42 4.83 -21.19
C ARG A 62 21.04 4.42 -19.84
N SER A 63 20.22 4.20 -18.83
CA SER A 63 20.72 3.77 -17.51
C SER A 63 21.32 2.37 -17.58
N ALA A 64 20.73 1.45 -18.35
CA ALA A 64 21.26 0.11 -18.55
C ALA A 64 22.63 0.13 -19.27
N GLN A 65 22.86 1.02 -20.25
CA GLN A 65 24.15 1.21 -20.90
C GLN A 65 25.26 1.68 -19.96
N GLU A 66 24.86 2.29 -18.82
CA GLU A 66 25.77 2.81 -17.79
C GLU A 66 25.84 1.88 -16.56
N ASP A 67 25.30 0.65 -16.63
CA ASP A 67 25.20 -0.31 -15.51
C ASP A 67 24.47 0.25 -14.27
N ARG A 68 23.42 1.04 -14.50
CA ARG A 68 22.60 1.68 -13.46
C ARG A 68 21.21 1.12 -13.44
N TYR A 69 20.78 0.58 -12.31
CA TYR A 69 19.55 -0.18 -12.19
C TYR A 69 18.59 0.28 -11.09
N ASP A 70 18.96 1.31 -10.29
CA ASP A 70 18.07 1.88 -9.29
C ASP A 70 17.13 2.91 -9.94
N PHE A 71 15.83 2.58 -10.00
CA PHE A 71 14.85 3.43 -10.65
C PHE A 71 14.75 4.83 -10.02
N VAL A 72 14.82 4.92 -8.69
CA VAL A 72 14.68 6.20 -8.01
C VAL A 72 15.95 7.03 -8.14
N LYS A 73 17.09 6.45 -7.79
CA LYS A 73 18.38 7.16 -7.80
C LYS A 73 18.86 7.47 -9.21
N ASP A 74 18.84 6.48 -10.07
CA ASP A 74 19.46 6.56 -11.40
C ASP A 74 18.53 7.15 -12.46
N ILE A 75 17.22 7.15 -12.22
CA ILE A 75 16.26 7.74 -13.14
C ILE A 75 15.64 9.01 -12.54
N LEU A 76 14.87 8.90 -11.46
CA LEU A 76 14.08 10.04 -10.98
C LEU A 76 14.97 11.17 -10.44
N ILE A 77 15.88 10.86 -9.53
CA ILE A 77 16.75 11.87 -8.92
C ILE A 77 17.74 12.44 -9.95
N ARG A 78 18.36 11.59 -10.73
CA ARG A 78 19.33 11.99 -11.73
C ARG A 78 18.76 12.92 -12.79
N TYR A 79 17.54 12.62 -13.27
CA TYR A 79 16.91 13.39 -14.34
C TYR A 79 16.01 14.51 -13.84
N LYS A 80 15.92 14.77 -12.52
CA LYS A 80 15.01 15.77 -11.95
C LYS A 80 15.16 17.18 -12.56
N ASN A 81 16.38 17.59 -12.86
CA ASN A 81 16.66 18.90 -13.45
C ASN A 81 16.53 18.92 -14.98
N LEU A 82 16.61 17.78 -15.64
CA LEU A 82 16.55 17.63 -17.09
C LEU A 82 15.13 17.34 -17.60
N LYS A 83 14.27 16.79 -16.76
CA LYS A 83 12.88 16.43 -17.07
C LYS A 83 11.92 17.22 -16.19
N ARG A 84 10.67 17.33 -16.66
CA ARG A 84 9.59 17.98 -15.93
C ARG A 84 8.93 16.96 -15.01
N ILE A 85 9.44 16.85 -13.77
CA ILE A 85 8.96 15.94 -12.75
C ILE A 85 8.08 16.69 -11.77
N TYR A 86 6.85 16.22 -11.58
CA TYR A 86 5.84 16.82 -10.71
C TYR A 86 5.39 15.83 -9.65
N GLY A 87 5.02 16.34 -8.49
CA GLY A 87 4.34 15.59 -7.46
C GLY A 87 2.82 15.70 -7.62
N TYR A 88 2.13 14.60 -7.43
CA TYR A 88 0.67 14.55 -7.28
C TYR A 88 0.33 14.10 -5.88
N LYS A 89 -0.10 15.04 -5.04
CA LYS A 89 -0.40 14.77 -3.64
C LYS A 89 -1.79 14.17 -3.49
N ILE A 90 -1.84 12.98 -2.88
CA ILE A 90 -3.10 12.32 -2.52
C ILE A 90 -3.40 12.53 -1.04
N ASN A 91 -4.68 12.74 -0.73
CA ASN A 91 -5.21 12.87 0.64
C ASN A 91 -6.08 11.66 1.03
N THR A 92 -6.00 10.59 0.23
CA THR A 92 -6.76 9.36 0.42
C THR A 92 -5.95 8.35 1.23
N TYR A 93 -6.60 7.22 1.56
CA TYR A 93 -5.91 6.15 2.27
C TYR A 93 -4.73 5.60 1.45
N TRP A 94 -3.59 5.56 2.07
CA TRP A 94 -2.39 4.91 1.56
C TRP A 94 -1.62 4.27 2.72
N SER A 95 -1.06 3.10 2.53
CA SER A 95 -0.22 2.40 3.50
C SER A 95 0.91 1.65 2.79
N ASN A 96 2.09 1.67 3.38
CA ASN A 96 3.23 0.90 2.92
C ASN A 96 3.32 -0.42 3.70
N ILE A 97 3.41 -1.54 2.99
CA ILE A 97 3.50 -2.89 3.57
C ILE A 97 4.95 -3.38 3.48
N ALA A 98 5.86 -2.73 4.21
CA ALA A 98 7.28 -3.05 4.19
C ALA A 98 7.74 -3.90 5.39
N THR A 99 6.94 -4.01 6.44
CA THR A 99 7.27 -4.76 7.67
C THR A 99 6.08 -5.59 8.11
N VAL A 100 6.33 -6.60 8.96
CA VAL A 100 5.24 -7.41 9.57
C VAL A 100 4.27 -6.53 10.34
N ASP A 101 4.76 -5.52 11.05
CA ASP A 101 3.91 -4.57 11.79
C ASP A 101 3.05 -3.74 10.85
N SER A 102 3.60 -3.17 9.77
CA SER A 102 2.81 -2.43 8.79
C SER A 102 1.81 -3.33 8.05
N TYR A 103 2.16 -4.58 7.76
CA TYR A 103 1.25 -5.58 7.22
C TYR A 103 0.08 -5.84 8.17
N TYR A 104 0.37 -6.05 9.45
CA TYR A 104 -0.64 -6.25 10.47
C TYR A 104 -1.58 -5.06 10.60
N ARG A 105 -1.03 -3.86 10.79
CA ARG A 105 -1.83 -2.63 10.92
C ARG A 105 -2.70 -2.39 9.69
N THR A 106 -2.15 -2.54 8.49
CA THR A 106 -2.91 -2.34 7.24
C THR A 106 -4.08 -3.31 7.12
N ASN A 107 -3.88 -4.60 7.46
CA ASN A 107 -4.98 -5.55 7.47
C ASN A 107 -6.05 -5.20 8.52
N MET A 108 -5.63 -4.78 9.72
CA MET A 108 -6.57 -4.38 10.78
C MET A 108 -7.32 -3.08 10.43
N ASP A 109 -6.73 -2.21 9.63
CA ASP A 109 -7.43 -1.01 9.13
C ASP A 109 -8.65 -1.36 8.27
N PHE A 110 -8.68 -2.51 7.60
CA PHE A 110 -9.86 -2.97 6.87
C PHE A 110 -11.04 -3.36 7.77
N LEU A 111 -10.86 -3.46 9.10
CA LEU A 111 -11.96 -3.58 10.04
C LEU A 111 -12.74 -2.26 10.18
N LYS A 112 -12.16 -1.13 9.78
CA LYS A 112 -12.81 0.19 9.81
C LYS A 112 -13.71 0.35 8.59
N PRO A 113 -14.97 0.76 8.75
CA PRO A 113 -15.91 0.94 7.64
C PRO A 113 -15.38 1.89 6.55
N GLU A 114 -14.81 3.02 6.95
CA GLU A 114 -14.32 4.04 6.03
C GLU A 114 -13.21 3.53 5.08
N VAL A 115 -12.36 2.63 5.55
CA VAL A 115 -11.31 2.01 4.70
C VAL A 115 -11.93 1.03 3.71
N ARG A 116 -12.90 0.21 4.17
CA ARG A 116 -13.62 -0.72 3.27
C ARG A 116 -14.42 0.02 2.22
N ASP A 117 -15.13 1.07 2.61
CA ASP A 117 -15.95 1.87 1.69
C ASP A 117 -15.09 2.56 0.65
N TYR A 118 -13.92 3.05 1.02
CA TYR A 118 -12.97 3.62 0.08
C TYR A 118 -12.54 2.60 -0.99
N PHE A 119 -12.17 1.39 -0.60
CA PHE A 119 -11.66 0.38 -1.53
C PHE A 119 -12.75 -0.38 -2.29
N PHE A 120 -13.88 -0.65 -1.66
CA PHE A 120 -14.89 -1.56 -2.21
C PHE A 120 -16.23 -0.89 -2.54
N GLY A 121 -16.49 0.31 -2.01
CA GLY A 121 -17.77 1.00 -2.19
C GLY A 121 -17.75 2.13 -3.23
N GLN A 122 -16.64 2.84 -3.40
CA GLN A 122 -16.63 4.09 -4.17
C GLN A 122 -16.14 3.94 -5.63
N TYR A 123 -15.45 2.88 -5.98
CA TYR A 123 -14.82 2.71 -7.29
C TYR A 123 -15.15 1.35 -7.91
N PRO A 124 -15.05 1.24 -9.25
CA PRO A 124 -15.15 -0.07 -9.89
C PRO A 124 -14.17 -1.04 -9.25
N GLY A 125 -14.61 -2.26 -9.05
CA GLY A 125 -13.95 -3.25 -8.22
C GLY A 125 -12.47 -3.43 -8.52
N ILE A 126 -11.71 -3.71 -7.47
CA ILE A 126 -10.31 -4.09 -7.59
C ILE A 126 -10.26 -5.46 -8.26
N TYR A 127 -9.63 -5.52 -9.43
CA TYR A 127 -9.45 -6.78 -10.15
C TYR A 127 -8.37 -7.61 -9.48
N SER A 128 -8.77 -8.75 -8.94
CA SER A 128 -7.85 -9.71 -8.32
C SER A 128 -8.27 -11.14 -8.70
N LYS A 129 -7.41 -12.12 -8.39
CA LYS A 129 -7.76 -13.53 -8.59
C LYS A 129 -8.97 -13.90 -7.73
N ILE A 130 -10.05 -14.31 -8.39
CA ILE A 130 -11.25 -14.82 -7.73
C ILE A 130 -11.13 -16.34 -7.67
N ASP A 131 -11.25 -16.90 -6.46
CA ASP A 131 -11.40 -18.34 -6.27
C ASP A 131 -12.89 -18.64 -6.10
N ASP A 132 -13.35 -19.66 -6.80
CA ASP A 132 -14.73 -20.14 -6.68
C ASP A 132 -14.86 -20.98 -5.41
N LEU A 133 -15.12 -20.33 -4.30
CA LEU A 133 -15.23 -20.91 -2.97
C LEU A 133 -16.63 -20.69 -2.40
N PRO A 134 -17.16 -21.65 -1.60
CA PRO A 134 -18.42 -21.44 -0.92
C PRO A 134 -18.34 -20.26 0.07
N PRO A 135 -19.46 -19.64 0.42
CA PRO A 135 -19.52 -18.67 1.51
C PRO A 135 -18.95 -19.22 2.82
N ALA A 136 -18.52 -18.32 3.70
CA ALA A 136 -18.08 -18.72 5.04
C ALA A 136 -19.26 -19.35 5.81
N LYS A 137 -19.01 -20.46 6.51
CA LYS A 137 -19.98 -21.16 7.34
C LYS A 137 -19.76 -20.88 8.82
N TYR A 138 -20.82 -20.45 9.49
CA TYR A 138 -20.84 -20.21 10.93
C TYR A 138 -21.69 -21.27 11.59
N ASN A 139 -21.10 -22.13 12.44
CA ASN A 139 -21.80 -23.19 13.12
C ASN A 139 -22.44 -22.71 14.42
N PRO A 140 -23.49 -23.38 14.92
CA PRO A 140 -24.14 -23.03 16.19
C PRO A 140 -23.14 -22.91 17.35
N GLY A 141 -23.27 -21.84 18.16
CA GLY A 141 -22.42 -21.59 19.30
C GLY A 141 -21.13 -20.78 18.98
N CYS A 142 -20.80 -20.54 17.72
CA CYS A 142 -19.70 -19.63 17.38
C CYS A 142 -20.06 -18.17 17.66
N THR A 143 -19.05 -17.35 17.88
CA THR A 143 -19.19 -15.90 18.05
C THR A 143 -18.19 -15.19 17.17
N VAL A 144 -18.67 -14.26 16.34
CA VAL A 144 -17.80 -13.43 15.49
C VAL A 144 -18.13 -11.97 15.74
N LYS A 145 -17.12 -11.19 16.18
CA LYS A 145 -17.25 -9.75 16.46
C LYS A 145 -16.15 -8.98 15.75
N ASN A 146 -16.52 -7.85 15.14
CA ASN A 146 -15.60 -6.92 14.47
C ASN A 146 -14.50 -7.64 13.68
N SER A 147 -14.86 -8.56 12.78
CA SER A 147 -13.89 -9.40 12.07
C SER A 147 -14.25 -9.54 10.60
N LEU A 148 -13.25 -9.69 9.74
CA LEU A 148 -13.41 -10.03 8.34
C LEU A 148 -13.14 -11.53 8.16
N VAL A 149 -14.10 -12.23 7.57
CA VAL A 149 -14.01 -13.68 7.33
C VAL A 149 -14.21 -13.95 5.84
N SER A 150 -13.17 -14.45 5.20
CA SER A 150 -13.18 -14.71 3.76
C SER A 150 -13.93 -16.01 3.40
N SER A 151 -14.17 -16.20 2.09
CA SER A 151 -14.88 -17.37 1.55
C SER A 151 -14.21 -18.70 1.93
N GLY A 152 -15.01 -19.74 2.08
CA GLY A 152 -14.55 -21.09 2.40
C GLY A 152 -14.16 -21.31 3.85
N CYS A 153 -14.29 -20.31 4.72
CA CYS A 153 -14.01 -20.47 6.15
C CYS A 153 -15.14 -21.25 6.86
N ILE A 154 -14.76 -22.00 7.90
CA ILE A 154 -15.70 -22.70 8.80
C ILE A 154 -15.38 -22.28 10.22
N ILE A 155 -16.37 -21.69 10.91
CA ILE A 155 -16.18 -21.12 12.24
C ILE A 155 -17.03 -21.87 13.25
N ASN A 156 -16.37 -22.52 14.24
CA ASN A 156 -17.02 -23.17 15.37
C ASN A 156 -16.70 -22.48 16.71
N GLY A 157 -15.62 -21.68 16.76
CA GLY A 157 -15.14 -21.00 17.96
C GLY A 157 -15.48 -19.52 18.01
N GLN A 158 -14.64 -18.77 18.71
CA GLN A 158 -14.79 -17.33 18.90
C GLN A 158 -13.75 -16.57 18.09
N VAL A 159 -14.18 -15.55 17.36
CA VAL A 159 -13.32 -14.68 16.57
C VAL A 159 -13.67 -13.22 16.91
N GLU A 160 -12.70 -12.47 17.33
CA GLU A 160 -12.86 -11.06 17.72
C GLU A 160 -11.74 -10.21 17.16
N ASN A 161 -12.12 -9.07 16.56
CA ASN A 161 -11.17 -8.08 16.04
C ASN A 161 -10.05 -8.71 15.20
N SER A 162 -10.40 -9.52 14.20
CA SER A 162 -9.47 -10.35 13.46
C SER A 162 -9.80 -10.42 11.97
N VAL A 163 -8.80 -10.77 11.16
CA VAL A 163 -8.94 -10.98 9.72
C VAL A 163 -8.59 -12.43 9.39
N LEU A 164 -9.54 -13.18 8.87
CA LEU A 164 -9.37 -14.57 8.45
C LEU A 164 -9.38 -14.63 6.92
N PHE A 165 -8.30 -15.15 6.36
CA PHE A 165 -8.18 -15.40 4.93
C PHE A 165 -8.99 -16.60 4.50
N LYS A 166 -8.91 -16.96 3.22
CA LYS A 166 -9.71 -18.02 2.61
C LYS A 166 -9.45 -19.38 3.25
N LYS A 167 -10.50 -20.23 3.37
CA LYS A 167 -10.41 -21.64 3.82
C LYS A 167 -9.90 -21.85 5.26
N VAL A 168 -9.94 -20.84 6.11
CA VAL A 168 -9.57 -20.99 7.52
C VAL A 168 -10.62 -21.80 8.27
N TYR A 169 -10.16 -22.78 9.05
CA TYR A 169 -11.00 -23.55 9.96
C TYR A 169 -10.72 -23.14 11.41
N VAL A 170 -11.75 -22.66 12.09
CA VAL A 170 -11.71 -22.34 13.53
C VAL A 170 -12.44 -23.42 14.29
N GLY A 171 -11.73 -24.22 15.06
CA GLY A 171 -12.26 -25.37 15.82
C GLY A 171 -13.12 -24.96 17.01
N ASN A 172 -13.80 -25.95 17.60
CA ASN A 172 -14.54 -25.78 18.86
C ASN A 172 -13.58 -25.32 19.97
N ASN A 173 -14.06 -24.41 20.84
CA ASN A 173 -13.30 -23.84 21.95
C ASN A 173 -12.05 -23.04 21.56
N CYS A 174 -11.81 -22.79 20.26
CA CYS A 174 -10.79 -21.87 19.82
C CYS A 174 -11.22 -20.43 20.03
N VAL A 175 -10.27 -19.59 20.48
CA VAL A 175 -10.45 -18.16 20.64
C VAL A 175 -9.39 -17.43 19.85
N ILE A 176 -9.81 -16.66 18.86
CA ILE A 176 -8.94 -15.85 18.00
C ILE A 176 -9.25 -14.38 18.29
N LYS A 177 -8.24 -13.61 18.68
CA LYS A 177 -8.37 -12.19 18.95
C LYS A 177 -7.20 -11.41 18.37
N ASN A 178 -7.51 -10.20 17.85
CA ASN A 178 -6.50 -9.25 17.35
C ASN A 178 -5.47 -9.93 16.44
N SER A 179 -5.96 -10.77 15.53
CA SER A 179 -5.08 -11.66 14.76
C SER A 179 -5.39 -11.64 13.28
N ILE A 180 -4.38 -11.96 12.48
CA ILE A 180 -4.53 -12.25 11.06
C ILE A 180 -4.21 -13.72 10.87
N ILE A 181 -5.14 -14.49 10.32
CA ILE A 181 -4.97 -15.92 10.05
C ILE A 181 -4.93 -16.10 8.53
N LEU A 182 -3.80 -16.56 8.03
CA LEU A 182 -3.60 -16.89 6.63
C LEU A 182 -4.11 -18.32 6.34
N ASN A 183 -4.27 -18.64 5.06
CA ASN A 183 -4.63 -19.98 4.56
C ASN A 183 -3.40 -20.88 4.41
#